data_3a36b6b114173a2d3d59161432548189
#
_entry.id   3a36b6b114173a2d3d59161432548189
#
_cell.length_a   1.000
_cell.length_b   1.000
_cell.length_c   1.000
_cell.angle_alpha   90.00
_cell.angle_beta   90.00
_cell.angle_gamma   90.00
#
_symmetry.space_group_name_H-M   'P 1'
#
loop_
_entity.id
_entity.type
_entity.pdbx_description
1 polymer ?
#
loop_
_entity_poly.entity_id
_entity_poly.type
_entity_poly.pdbx_seq_one_letter_code
_entity_poly.pdbx_strand_id
1 'polypeptide(L)' 'MTAVAATDDPLQVVNKLSDFMFGLVRAVGMILLGFGIVQIGLSLKSHDPSQRANGFLTLAGGIIITFAKEILNLITG' A
#
# COMPACT_ATOMS: atom_id res chain seq x y z
N MET A 1 -22.88 15.48 18.49
CA MET A 1 -22.41 15.86 18.32
C MET A 1 -21.80 16.26 17.38
N THR A 2 -21.59 16.45 17.08
CA THR A 2 -21.29 17.20 16.11
C THR A 2 -20.11 18.04 16.32
N ALA A 3 -19.32 17.65 17.26
CA ALA A 3 -18.13 18.38 17.57
C ALA A 3 -17.22 18.49 16.37
N VAL A 4 -17.15 17.48 15.55
CA VAL A 4 -16.32 17.51 14.37
C VAL A 4 -16.79 18.57 13.39
N ALA A 5 -18.07 18.60 13.15
CA ALA A 5 -18.62 19.55 12.21
C ALA A 5 -18.48 20.97 12.71
N ALA A 6 -18.52 21.14 14.00
CA ALA A 6 -18.49 22.48 14.58
C ALA A 6 -17.10 23.08 14.52
N THR A 7 -16.06 22.27 14.48
CA THR A 7 -14.72 22.79 14.68
C THR A 7 -13.87 22.82 13.44
N ASP A 8 -14.22 22.06 12.42
CA ASP A 8 -13.28 21.83 11.36
C ASP A 8 -13.77 22.30 10.02
N ASP A 9 -12.82 22.81 9.26
CA ASP A 9 -12.95 23.02 7.85
C ASP A 9 -13.22 21.66 7.17
N PRO A 10 -14.22 21.56 6.29
CA PRO A 10 -14.47 20.31 5.57
C PRO A 10 -13.26 19.76 4.83
N LEU A 11 -12.43 20.63 4.28
CA LEU A 11 -11.21 20.18 3.61
C LEU A 11 -10.22 19.53 4.58
N GLN A 12 -10.15 20.07 5.78
CA GLN A 12 -9.26 19.50 6.79
C GLN A 12 -9.71 18.11 7.21
N VAL A 13 -11.01 17.91 7.35
CA VAL A 13 -11.55 16.60 7.68
C VAL A 13 -11.27 15.61 6.56
N VAL A 14 -11.49 16.02 5.32
CA VAL A 14 -11.22 15.17 4.16
C VAL A 14 -9.74 14.81 4.09
N ASN A 15 -8.86 15.76 4.34
CA ASN A 15 -7.43 15.51 4.29
C ASN A 15 -7.00 14.51 5.37
N LYS A 16 -7.53 14.64 6.57
CA LYS A 16 -7.23 13.69 7.64
C LYS A 16 -7.72 12.30 7.31
N LEU A 17 -8.93 12.21 6.75
CA LEU A 17 -9.48 10.93 6.35
C LEU A 17 -8.65 10.30 5.23
N SER A 18 -8.23 11.11 4.27
CA SER A 18 -7.37 10.66 3.18
C SER A 18 -6.05 10.12 3.71
N ASP A 19 -5.41 10.84 4.64
CA ASP A 19 -4.17 10.39 5.23
C ASP A 19 -4.33 9.07 5.95
N PHE A 20 -5.45 8.91 6.66
CA PHE A 20 -5.74 7.66 7.34
C PHE A 20 -5.89 6.51 6.35
N MET A 21 -6.62 6.74 5.27
CA MET A 21 -6.82 5.72 4.24
C MET A 21 -5.49 5.33 3.57
N PHE A 22 -4.67 6.32 3.25
CA PHE A 22 -3.37 6.02 2.65
C PHE A 22 -2.45 5.29 3.63
N GLY A 23 -2.58 5.56 4.92
CA GLY A 23 -1.86 4.81 5.93
C GLY A 23 -2.24 3.34 5.94
N LEU A 24 -3.55 3.04 5.82
CA LEU A 24 -4.03 1.67 5.72
C LEU A 24 -3.54 1.00 4.45
N VAL A 25 -3.61 1.69 3.33
CA VAL A 25 -3.15 1.18 2.03
C VAL A 25 -1.67 0.85 2.10
N ARG A 26 -0.88 1.74 2.69
CA ARG A 26 0.56 1.51 2.84
C ARG A 26 0.84 0.28 3.70
N ALA A 27 0.09 0.10 4.78
CA ALA A 27 0.25 -1.08 5.63
C ALA A 27 -0.04 -2.36 4.86
N VAL A 28 -1.09 -2.38 4.05
CA VAL A 28 -1.40 -3.52 3.19
C VAL A 28 -0.26 -3.76 2.20
N GLY A 29 0.28 -2.69 1.61
CA GLY A 29 1.39 -2.80 0.69
C GLY A 29 2.61 -3.43 1.33
N MET A 30 2.92 -3.05 2.57
CA MET A 30 4.06 -3.61 3.29
C MET A 30 3.86 -5.08 3.61
N ILE A 31 2.63 -5.48 3.94
CA ILE A 31 2.31 -6.89 4.15
C ILE A 31 2.52 -7.67 2.86
N LEU A 32 2.07 -7.13 1.73
CA LEU A 32 2.27 -7.76 0.43
C LEU A 32 3.74 -7.86 0.06
N LEU A 33 4.54 -6.84 0.38
CA LEU A 33 5.98 -6.89 0.18
C LEU A 33 6.60 -8.06 0.93
N GLY A 34 6.26 -8.19 2.21
CA GLY A 34 6.77 -9.28 3.02
C GLY A 34 6.37 -10.63 2.46
N PHE A 35 5.11 -10.75 2.05
CA PHE A 35 4.60 -11.99 1.48
C PHE A 35 5.32 -12.33 0.16
N GLY A 36 5.54 -11.32 -0.68
CA GLY A 36 6.27 -11.52 -1.93
C GLY A 36 7.69 -12.00 -1.71
N ILE A 37 8.38 -11.43 -0.73
CA ILE A 37 9.72 -11.86 -0.37
C ILE A 37 9.72 -13.32 0.07
N VAL A 38 8.75 -13.71 0.90
CA VAL A 38 8.62 -15.09 1.35
C VAL A 38 8.37 -16.02 0.17
N GLN A 39 7.49 -15.64 -0.75
CA GLN A 39 7.21 -16.45 -1.94
C GLN A 39 8.46 -16.67 -2.79
N ILE A 40 9.25 -15.62 -2.99
CA ILE A 40 10.48 -15.72 -3.76
C ILE A 40 11.46 -16.64 -3.04
N GLY A 41 11.61 -16.47 -1.73
CA GLY A 41 12.50 -17.34 -0.96
C GLY A 41 12.10 -18.80 -1.03
N LEU A 42 10.80 -19.07 -0.91
CA LEU A 42 10.30 -20.45 -1.00
C LEU A 42 10.50 -21.01 -2.40
N SER A 43 10.35 -20.18 -3.45
CA SER A 43 10.56 -20.65 -4.82
C SER A 43 11.99 -21.02 -5.09
N LEU A 44 12.93 -20.31 -4.49
CA LEU A 44 14.35 -20.66 -4.62
C LEU A 44 14.65 -21.98 -3.94
N LYS A 45 14.01 -22.25 -2.82
CA LYS A 45 14.18 -23.50 -2.10
C LYS A 45 13.59 -24.68 -2.87
N SER A 46 12.41 -24.49 -3.46
CA SER A 46 11.68 -25.54 -4.16
C SER A 46 11.96 -25.59 -5.65
N HIS A 47 12.70 -24.61 -6.18
CA HIS A 47 13.00 -24.50 -7.62
C HIS A 47 11.72 -24.42 -8.46
N ASP A 48 10.72 -23.70 -7.98
CA ASP A 48 9.45 -23.55 -8.69
C ASP A 48 9.42 -22.21 -9.41
N PRO A 49 9.55 -22.19 -10.76
CA PRO A 49 9.54 -20.92 -11.49
C PRO A 49 8.20 -20.20 -11.44
N SER A 50 7.09 -20.93 -11.36
CA SER A 50 5.77 -20.31 -11.26
C SER A 50 5.64 -19.53 -9.95
N GLN A 51 6.08 -20.11 -8.87
CA GLN A 51 6.01 -19.45 -7.56
C GLN A 51 6.92 -18.24 -7.54
N ARG A 52 8.06 -18.30 -8.19
CA ARG A 52 8.97 -17.17 -8.28
C ARG A 52 8.35 -16.02 -9.04
N ALA A 53 7.70 -16.32 -10.18
CA ALA A 53 7.01 -15.29 -10.96
C ALA A 53 5.90 -14.64 -10.16
N ASN A 54 5.10 -15.45 -9.46
CA ASN A 54 4.04 -14.93 -8.62
C ASN A 54 4.60 -14.07 -7.48
N GLY A 55 5.72 -14.46 -6.91
CA GLY A 55 6.38 -13.69 -5.86
C GLY A 55 6.83 -12.33 -6.36
N PHE A 56 7.40 -12.27 -7.55
CA PHE A 56 7.81 -11.00 -8.14
C PHE A 56 6.62 -10.10 -8.41
N LEU A 57 5.51 -10.65 -8.91
CA LEU A 57 4.30 -9.88 -9.14
C LEU A 57 3.72 -9.34 -7.83
N THR A 58 3.70 -10.16 -6.79
CA THR A 58 3.23 -9.75 -5.48
C THR A 58 4.12 -8.65 -4.91
N LEU A 59 5.43 -8.79 -5.07
CA LEU A 59 6.39 -7.81 -4.62
C LEU A 59 6.19 -6.48 -5.34
N ALA A 60 6.04 -6.53 -6.67
CA ALA A 60 5.81 -5.34 -7.47
C ALA A 60 4.51 -4.64 -7.05
N GLY A 61 3.44 -5.41 -6.87
CA GLY A 61 2.17 -4.88 -6.40
C GLY A 61 2.31 -4.24 -5.03
N GLY A 62 3.04 -4.87 -4.13
CA GLY A 62 3.28 -4.32 -2.80
C GLY A 62 4.04 -3.00 -2.84
N ILE A 63 5.03 -2.89 -3.71
CA ILE A 63 5.77 -1.64 -3.89
C ILE A 63 4.84 -0.53 -4.38
N ILE A 64 4.05 -0.82 -5.39
CA ILE A 64 3.12 0.16 -5.95
C ILE A 64 2.12 0.62 -4.89
N ILE A 65 1.57 -0.31 -4.13
CA ILE A 65 0.59 0.01 -3.10
C ILE A 65 1.25 0.81 -1.97
N THR A 66 2.45 0.42 -1.56
CA THR A 66 3.16 1.12 -0.49
C THR A 66 3.43 2.58 -0.85
N PHE A 67 3.73 2.84 -2.11
CA PHE A 67 4.04 4.19 -2.57
C PHE A 67 2.88 4.83 -3.34
N ALA A 68 1.66 4.32 -3.13
CA ALA A 68 0.49 4.81 -3.87
C ALA A 68 0.30 6.32 -3.74
N LYS A 69 0.47 6.85 -2.54
CA LYS A 69 0.28 8.28 -2.32
C LYS A 69 1.34 9.10 -3.05
N GLU A 70 2.57 8.65 -3.01
CA GLU A 70 3.68 9.32 -3.68
C GLU A 70 3.50 9.31 -5.19
N ILE A 71 3.05 8.19 -5.73
CA ILE A 71 2.76 8.06 -7.15
C ILE A 71 1.62 9.00 -7.54
N LEU A 72 0.58 9.03 -6.74
CA LEU A 72 -0.57 9.90 -7.00
C LEU A 72 -0.15 11.37 -6.99
N ASN A 73 0.65 11.76 -6.02
CA ASN A 73 1.14 13.13 -5.93
C ASN A 73 1.99 13.51 -7.15
N LEU A 74 2.76 12.57 -7.64
CA LEU A 74 3.58 12.81 -8.82
C LEU A 74 2.72 13.03 -10.06
N ILE A 75 1.64 12.26 -10.20
CA ILE A 75 0.75 12.36 -11.34
C ILE A 75 -0.07 13.65 -11.30
N THR A 76 -0.56 14.00 -10.13
CA THR A 76 -1.45 15.15 -10.00
C THR A 76 -0.71 16.47 -9.86
N GLY A 77 0.57 16.40 -9.72
CA GLY A 77 1.37 17.59 -9.58
C GLY A 77 1.56 18.01 -8.19
#